data_a6408ec17e35df18be1f20a44462e2ba
#
_entry.id   a6408ec17e35df18be1f20a44462e2ba
#
_cell.length_a   1.000
_cell.length_b   1.000
_cell.length_c   1.000
_cell.angle_alpha   90.00
_cell.angle_beta   90.00
_cell.angle_gamma   90.00
#
_symmetry.space_group_name_H-M   'P 1'
#
loop_
_entity.id
_entity.type
_entity.pdbx_description
1 polymer ?
#
loop_
_entity_poly.entity_id
_entity_poly.type
_entity_poly.pdbx_seq_one_letter_code
_entity_poly.pdbx_strand_id
1 'polypeptide(L)'
;MQHFAAKLANKEFLMLSSRAVSLAILLAFLPAAPAFATPLDDALKALEAGSSPKAVELLLRLANEGNPLAQFRLGGLYYHGQGVPEDENMAIYWWKKSAANGNAEAMYQIAHAYLFGNAAARSVADPDREAAVWYFQAASAGHAEAAYTLGLLFLAGKGVIEDRTEAVRWFRSASSKGHLEARKALETAEKSVARGKPRR
;
A
#
# COMPACT_ATOMS: atom_id res chain seq x y z
N MET A 1 -7.35 59.60 -30.87
CA MET A 1 -8.30 58.63 -30.28
C MET A 1 -7.63 57.37 -29.71
N GLN A 2 -6.49 56.91 -30.21
CA GLN A 2 -5.81 55.71 -29.68
C GLN A 2 -5.21 55.86 -28.26
N HIS A 3 -4.81 57.10 -27.87
CA HIS A 3 -4.22 57.38 -26.56
C HIS A 3 -5.25 57.37 -25.38
N PHE A 4 -6.53 57.57 -25.70
CA PHE A 4 -7.59 57.56 -24.71
C PHE A 4 -8.10 56.15 -24.35
N ALA A 5 -8.10 55.28 -25.36
CA ALA A 5 -8.46 53.87 -25.17
C ALA A 5 -7.42 53.08 -24.33
N ALA A 6 -6.12 53.37 -24.47
CA ALA A 6 -5.05 52.75 -23.72
C ALA A 6 -5.08 53.14 -22.21
N LYS A 7 -5.59 54.34 -21.87
CA LYS A 7 -5.70 54.79 -20.48
C LYS A 7 -6.88 54.18 -19.73
N LEU A 8 -7.97 53.84 -20.44
CA LEU A 8 -9.13 53.16 -19.88
C LEU A 8 -8.85 51.66 -19.61
N ALA A 9 -8.18 50.98 -20.54
CA ALA A 9 -7.80 49.60 -20.35
C ALA A 9 -6.86 49.36 -19.14
N ASN A 10 -5.95 50.31 -18.91
CA ASN A 10 -5.01 50.21 -17.78
C ASN A 10 -5.68 50.44 -16.40
N LYS A 11 -6.77 51.21 -16.36
CA LYS A 11 -7.49 51.50 -15.14
C LYS A 11 -8.41 50.34 -14.72
N GLU A 12 -9.00 49.65 -15.69
CA GLU A 12 -9.82 48.46 -15.42
C GLU A 12 -8.94 47.24 -15.05
N PHE A 13 -7.76 47.11 -15.65
CA PHE A 13 -6.82 46.03 -15.30
C PHE A 13 -6.27 46.20 -13.87
N LEU A 14 -5.99 47.39 -13.43
CA LEU A 14 -5.55 47.68 -12.05
C LEU A 14 -6.67 47.46 -11.02
N MET A 15 -7.94 47.69 -11.39
CA MET A 15 -9.07 47.46 -10.51
C MET A 15 -9.39 45.94 -10.38
N LEU A 16 -9.23 45.17 -11.45
CA LEU A 16 -9.41 43.72 -11.44
C LEU A 16 -8.30 43.03 -10.63
N SER A 17 -7.05 43.49 -10.73
CA SER A 17 -5.94 42.94 -9.96
C SER A 17 -6.07 43.19 -8.46
N SER A 18 -6.56 44.38 -8.06
CA SER A 18 -6.76 44.70 -6.63
C SER A 18 -7.91 43.88 -6.01
N ARG A 19 -8.98 43.60 -6.77
CA ARG A 19 -10.08 42.78 -6.26
C ARG A 19 -9.70 41.27 -6.20
N ALA A 20 -8.89 40.78 -7.12
CA ALA A 20 -8.40 39.41 -7.12
C ALA A 20 -7.41 39.19 -5.96
N VAL A 21 -6.54 40.14 -5.67
CA VAL A 21 -5.59 40.08 -4.53
C VAL A 21 -6.33 40.16 -3.18
N SER A 22 -7.37 41.00 -3.08
CA SER A 22 -8.18 41.10 -1.85
C SER A 22 -8.98 39.80 -1.61
N LEU A 23 -9.47 39.14 -2.65
CA LEU A 23 -10.19 37.85 -2.51
C LEU A 23 -9.23 36.72 -2.12
N ALA A 24 -8.01 36.69 -2.67
CA ALA A 24 -7.01 35.71 -2.32
C ALA A 24 -6.51 35.85 -0.87
N ILE A 25 -6.36 37.09 -0.37
CA ILE A 25 -5.97 37.38 1.02
C ILE A 25 -7.10 37.00 1.98
N LEU A 26 -8.37 37.17 1.60
CA LEU A 26 -9.51 36.80 2.46
C LEU A 26 -9.65 35.30 2.61
N LEU A 27 -9.28 34.50 1.56
CA LEU A 27 -9.26 33.03 1.61
C LEU A 27 -8.08 32.49 2.45
N ALA A 28 -6.99 33.22 2.57
CA ALA A 28 -5.83 32.81 3.36
C ALA A 28 -6.03 32.93 4.89
N PHE A 29 -7.07 33.66 5.34
CA PHE A 29 -7.42 33.82 6.74
C PHE A 29 -8.68 33.10 7.19
N LEU A 30 -9.23 32.18 6.34
CA LEU A 30 -10.24 31.27 6.85
C LEU A 30 -9.54 30.36 7.88
N PRO A 31 -9.98 30.36 9.16
CA PRO A 31 -9.48 29.40 10.12
C PRO A 31 -9.69 28.03 9.50
N ALA A 32 -8.63 27.20 9.46
CA ALA A 32 -8.77 25.82 9.04
C ALA A 32 -9.97 25.25 9.81
N ALA A 33 -11.01 24.84 9.08
CA ALA A 33 -12.16 24.21 9.71
C ALA A 33 -11.61 23.10 10.61
N PRO A 34 -12.09 22.96 11.86
CA PRO A 34 -11.63 21.88 12.71
C PRO A 34 -11.74 20.59 11.88
N ALA A 35 -10.63 19.87 11.76
CA ALA A 35 -10.62 18.60 11.09
C ALA A 35 -11.61 17.70 11.86
N PHE A 36 -12.82 17.58 11.33
CA PHE A 36 -13.80 16.66 11.90
C PHE A 36 -13.16 15.27 11.79
N ALA A 37 -13.04 14.58 12.94
CA ALA A 37 -12.59 13.22 12.95
C ALA A 37 -13.40 12.40 11.94
N THR A 38 -12.72 11.73 11.04
CA THR A 38 -13.42 10.87 10.08
C THR A 38 -13.93 9.64 10.82
N PRO A 39 -14.98 8.98 10.34
CA PRO A 39 -15.42 7.70 10.93
C PRO A 39 -14.29 6.66 11.00
N LEU A 40 -13.30 6.76 10.12
CA LEU A 40 -12.10 5.92 10.15
C LEU A 40 -11.18 6.29 11.33
N ASP A 41 -11.00 7.59 11.61
CA ASP A 41 -10.21 8.03 12.77
C ASP A 41 -10.84 7.54 14.09
N ASP A 42 -12.16 7.53 14.17
CA ASP A 42 -12.88 7.02 15.34
C ASP A 42 -12.68 5.50 15.51
N ALA A 43 -12.66 4.76 14.41
CA ALA A 43 -12.35 3.33 14.42
C ALA A 43 -10.90 3.08 14.87
N LEU A 44 -9.93 3.85 14.37
CA LEU A 44 -8.52 3.73 14.74
C LEU A 44 -8.29 4.09 16.22
N LYS A 45 -8.91 5.18 16.70
CA LYS A 45 -8.88 5.53 18.12
C LYS A 45 -9.48 4.45 19.01
N ALA A 46 -10.55 3.78 18.56
CA ALA A 46 -11.13 2.67 19.30
C ALA A 46 -10.17 1.47 19.41
N LEU A 47 -9.37 1.21 18.34
CA LEU A 47 -8.30 0.19 18.40
C LEU A 47 -7.20 0.59 19.39
N GLU A 48 -6.73 1.82 19.33
CA GLU A 48 -5.70 2.35 20.24
C GLU A 48 -6.15 2.32 21.70
N ALA A 49 -7.43 2.58 21.95
CA ALA A 49 -8.03 2.49 23.28
C ALA A 49 -8.31 1.06 23.74
N GLY A 50 -7.95 0.03 22.96
CA GLY A 50 -8.21 -1.38 23.27
C GLY A 50 -9.68 -1.80 23.11
N SER A 51 -10.54 -0.94 22.58
CA SER A 51 -11.97 -1.21 22.35
C SER A 51 -12.19 -1.92 21.01
N SER A 52 -11.64 -3.14 20.87
CA SER A 52 -11.70 -3.90 19.62
C SER A 52 -13.12 -4.18 19.10
N PRO A 53 -14.15 -4.51 19.91
CA PRO A 53 -15.50 -4.71 19.40
C PRO A 53 -16.09 -3.44 18.74
N LYS A 54 -15.88 -2.26 19.35
CA LYS A 54 -16.33 -0.99 18.79
C LYS A 54 -15.60 -0.66 17.48
N ALA A 55 -14.30 -0.94 17.44
CA ALA A 55 -13.49 -0.75 16.22
C ALA A 55 -13.98 -1.65 15.10
N VAL A 56 -14.29 -2.92 15.39
CA VAL A 56 -14.85 -3.87 14.41
C VAL A 56 -16.17 -3.35 13.83
N GLU A 57 -17.09 -2.84 14.67
CA GLU A 57 -18.37 -2.29 14.21
C GLU A 57 -18.16 -1.14 13.21
N LEU A 58 -17.30 -0.17 13.56
CA LEU A 58 -17.01 1.00 12.73
C LEU A 58 -16.31 0.60 11.43
N LEU A 59 -15.29 -0.27 11.52
CA LEU A 59 -14.55 -0.75 10.37
C LEU A 59 -15.41 -1.60 9.44
N LEU A 60 -16.31 -2.44 9.97
CA LEU A 60 -17.21 -3.25 9.16
C LEU A 60 -18.15 -2.39 8.30
N ARG A 61 -18.69 -1.31 8.87
CA ARG A 61 -19.52 -0.35 8.12
C ARG A 61 -18.71 0.27 6.99
N LEU A 62 -17.54 0.85 7.30
CA LEU A 62 -16.68 1.50 6.31
C LEU A 62 -16.15 0.53 5.23
N ALA A 63 -15.83 -0.70 5.63
CA ALA A 63 -15.36 -1.73 4.70
C ALA A 63 -16.48 -2.15 3.72
N ASN A 64 -17.73 -2.20 4.18
CA ASN A 64 -18.88 -2.46 3.33
C ASN A 64 -19.20 -1.28 2.39
N GLU A 65 -18.90 -0.05 2.81
CA GLU A 65 -18.96 1.15 1.97
C GLU A 65 -17.81 1.22 0.94
N GLY A 66 -16.88 0.26 0.98
CA GLY A 66 -15.78 0.14 0.03
C GLY A 66 -14.47 0.81 0.45
N ASN A 67 -14.34 1.31 1.68
CA ASN A 67 -13.11 1.95 2.14
C ASN A 67 -11.95 0.94 2.21
N PRO A 68 -10.88 1.10 1.39
CA PRO A 68 -9.80 0.10 1.30
C PRO A 68 -9.01 -0.05 2.60
N LEU A 69 -8.82 1.04 3.34
CA LEU A 69 -8.07 0.99 4.59
C LEU A 69 -8.88 0.30 5.70
N ALA A 70 -10.18 0.54 5.76
CA ALA A 70 -11.07 -0.17 6.67
C ALA A 70 -11.10 -1.69 6.35
N GLN A 71 -11.16 -2.05 5.06
CA GLN A 71 -11.08 -3.44 4.60
C GLN A 71 -9.75 -4.08 5.03
N PHE A 72 -8.64 -3.38 4.85
CA PHE A 72 -7.33 -3.87 5.28
C PHE A 72 -7.25 -4.08 6.80
N ARG A 73 -7.69 -3.09 7.59
CA ARG A 73 -7.70 -3.17 9.05
C ARG A 73 -8.60 -4.29 9.56
N LEU A 74 -9.79 -4.42 8.98
CA LEU A 74 -10.73 -5.47 9.34
C LEU A 74 -10.16 -6.87 9.07
N GLY A 75 -9.45 -7.05 7.95
CA GLY A 75 -8.71 -8.28 7.66
C GLY A 75 -7.71 -8.62 8.76
N GLY A 76 -6.94 -7.63 9.24
CA GLY A 76 -6.02 -7.81 10.37
C GLY A 76 -6.71 -8.22 11.66
N LEU A 77 -7.88 -7.65 11.96
CA LEU A 77 -8.64 -8.01 13.16
C LEU A 77 -9.13 -9.46 13.13
N TYR A 78 -9.61 -9.95 11.97
CA TYR A 78 -9.96 -11.36 11.80
C TYR A 78 -8.74 -12.29 11.87
N TYR A 79 -7.59 -11.86 11.30
CA TYR A 79 -6.37 -12.67 11.34
C TYR A 79 -5.83 -12.90 12.74
N HIS A 80 -5.97 -11.90 13.62
CA HIS A 80 -5.48 -11.95 15.01
C HIS A 80 -6.56 -12.23 16.06
N GLY A 81 -7.81 -12.42 15.67
CA GLY A 81 -8.91 -12.61 16.62
C GLY A 81 -9.18 -11.41 17.53
N GLN A 82 -8.95 -10.20 17.04
CA GLN A 82 -9.08 -8.97 17.84
C GLN A 82 -10.49 -8.39 17.73
N GLY A 83 -11.31 -8.61 18.76
CA GLY A 83 -12.70 -8.15 18.80
C GLY A 83 -13.68 -9.00 17.98
N VAL A 84 -13.17 -9.95 17.24
CA VAL A 84 -13.88 -11.01 16.50
C VAL A 84 -13.14 -12.33 16.72
N PRO A 85 -13.80 -13.49 16.55
CA PRO A 85 -13.10 -14.77 16.49
C PRO A 85 -12.03 -14.75 15.39
N GLU A 86 -10.89 -15.40 15.65
CA GLU A 86 -9.85 -15.59 14.62
C GLU A 86 -10.42 -16.37 13.43
N ASP A 87 -10.28 -15.79 12.24
CA ASP A 87 -10.72 -16.40 11.00
C ASP A 87 -9.83 -15.93 9.84
N GLU A 88 -8.89 -16.79 9.46
CA GLU A 88 -7.94 -16.53 8.38
C GLU A 88 -8.62 -16.38 7.00
N ASN A 89 -9.72 -17.10 6.76
CA ASN A 89 -10.47 -16.99 5.51
C ASN A 89 -11.18 -15.63 5.40
N MET A 90 -11.78 -15.16 6.52
CA MET A 90 -12.35 -13.82 6.59
C MET A 90 -11.30 -12.73 6.49
N ALA A 91 -10.11 -12.93 7.05
CA ALA A 91 -8.98 -12.01 6.86
C ALA A 91 -8.62 -11.87 5.37
N ILE A 92 -8.41 -12.99 4.68
CA ILE A 92 -8.10 -13.03 3.24
C ILE A 92 -9.24 -12.40 2.41
N TYR A 93 -10.49 -12.67 2.76
CA TYR A 93 -11.64 -12.06 2.08
C TYR A 93 -11.57 -10.52 2.11
N TRP A 94 -11.33 -9.93 3.28
CA TRP A 94 -11.24 -8.49 3.43
C TRP A 94 -9.96 -7.92 2.80
N TRP A 95 -8.83 -8.59 2.94
CA TRP A 95 -7.60 -8.18 2.29
C TRP A 95 -7.71 -8.22 0.75
N LYS A 96 -8.38 -9.23 0.17
CA LYS A 96 -8.65 -9.27 -1.28
C LYS A 96 -9.47 -8.07 -1.75
N LYS A 97 -10.45 -7.64 -0.98
CA LYS A 97 -11.20 -6.41 -1.29
C LYS A 97 -10.31 -5.17 -1.25
N SER A 98 -9.47 -5.05 -0.24
CA SER A 98 -8.51 -3.95 -0.13
C SER A 98 -7.48 -3.97 -1.26
N ALA A 99 -6.95 -5.15 -1.60
CA ALA A 99 -5.99 -5.36 -2.69
C ALA A 99 -6.56 -4.97 -4.06
N ALA A 100 -7.85 -5.24 -4.30
CA ALA A 100 -8.55 -4.84 -5.53
C ALA A 100 -8.56 -3.31 -5.72
N ASN A 101 -8.38 -2.54 -4.64
CA ASN A 101 -8.22 -1.09 -4.67
C ASN A 101 -6.73 -0.66 -4.65
N GLY A 102 -5.79 -1.56 -4.96
CA GLY A 102 -4.37 -1.25 -5.08
C GLY A 102 -3.59 -1.23 -3.77
N ASN A 103 -4.16 -1.69 -2.66
CA ASN A 103 -3.45 -1.74 -1.38
C ASN A 103 -2.35 -2.81 -1.40
N ALA A 104 -1.09 -2.38 -1.57
CA ALA A 104 0.07 -3.27 -1.66
C ALA A 104 0.35 -4.03 -0.35
N GLU A 105 0.03 -3.43 0.80
CA GLU A 105 0.15 -4.08 2.10
C GLU A 105 -0.84 -5.24 2.22
N ALA A 106 -2.10 -5.05 1.77
CA ALA A 106 -3.09 -6.14 1.74
C ALA A 106 -2.64 -7.29 0.83
N MET A 107 -2.06 -7.00 -0.34
CA MET A 107 -1.49 -8.02 -1.22
C MET A 107 -0.37 -8.80 -0.52
N TYR A 108 0.51 -8.10 0.21
CA TYR A 108 1.58 -8.71 1.00
C TYR A 108 1.03 -9.63 2.09
N GLN A 109 0.01 -9.20 2.85
CA GLN A 109 -0.60 -10.00 3.90
C GLN A 109 -1.29 -11.26 3.36
N ILE A 110 -1.94 -11.18 2.20
CA ILE A 110 -2.51 -12.36 1.52
C ILE A 110 -1.41 -13.35 1.15
N ALA A 111 -0.30 -12.85 0.56
CA ALA A 111 0.84 -13.70 0.21
C ALA A 111 1.41 -14.41 1.44
N HIS A 112 1.56 -13.68 2.53
CA HIS A 112 2.06 -14.20 3.79
C HIS A 112 1.13 -15.28 4.37
N ALA A 113 -0.18 -15.08 4.32
CA ALA A 113 -1.17 -16.06 4.77
C ALA A 113 -1.11 -17.36 3.95
N TYR A 114 -0.93 -17.29 2.63
CA TYR A 114 -0.75 -18.49 1.80
C TYR A 114 0.59 -19.20 2.07
N LEU A 115 1.66 -18.47 2.35
CA LEU A 115 2.99 -19.05 2.54
C LEU A 115 3.19 -19.67 3.92
N PHE A 116 2.56 -19.09 4.96
CA PHE A 116 2.80 -19.42 6.37
C PHE A 116 1.53 -19.74 7.15
N GLY A 117 0.35 -19.42 6.62
CA GLY A 117 -0.93 -19.67 7.26
C GLY A 117 -1.34 -21.15 7.22
N ASN A 118 -2.34 -21.47 8.00
CA ASN A 118 -2.86 -22.85 8.11
C ASN A 118 -4.11 -23.07 7.27
N ALA A 119 -5.12 -22.18 7.39
CA ALA A 119 -6.39 -22.31 6.67
C ALA A 119 -6.25 -21.92 5.21
N ALA A 120 -5.56 -20.82 4.91
CA ALA A 120 -5.31 -20.34 3.56
C ALA A 120 -4.52 -21.36 2.74
N ALA A 121 -3.42 -21.87 3.29
CA ALA A 121 -2.59 -22.88 2.61
C ALA A 121 -3.37 -24.15 2.27
N ARG A 122 -4.31 -24.57 3.11
CA ARG A 122 -5.16 -25.76 2.85
C ARG A 122 -6.29 -25.50 1.85
N SER A 123 -6.62 -24.23 1.60
CA SER A 123 -7.73 -23.87 0.71
C SER A 123 -7.40 -23.93 -0.77
N VAL A 124 -6.13 -24.08 -1.12
CA VAL A 124 -5.63 -24.06 -2.51
C VAL A 124 -4.71 -25.25 -2.79
N ALA A 125 -4.62 -25.63 -4.07
CA ALA A 125 -3.82 -26.81 -4.48
C ALA A 125 -2.30 -26.56 -4.36
N ASP A 126 -1.85 -25.32 -4.58
CA ASP A 126 -0.44 -24.92 -4.52
C ASP A 126 -0.31 -23.58 -3.80
N PRO A 127 -0.20 -23.60 -2.47
CA PRO A 127 -0.12 -22.38 -1.66
C PRO A 127 1.17 -21.57 -1.90
N ASP A 128 2.27 -22.24 -2.23
CA ASP A 128 3.53 -21.56 -2.52
C ASP A 128 3.43 -20.73 -3.81
N ARG A 129 2.75 -21.29 -4.81
CA ARG A 129 2.48 -20.57 -6.08
C ARG A 129 1.53 -19.38 -5.87
N GLU A 130 0.45 -19.59 -5.12
CA GLU A 130 -0.47 -18.50 -4.79
C GLU A 130 0.24 -17.38 -4.02
N ALA A 131 1.05 -17.74 -3.04
CA ALA A 131 1.87 -16.76 -2.31
C ALA A 131 2.81 -15.97 -3.25
N ALA A 132 3.51 -16.67 -4.16
CA ALA A 132 4.40 -16.03 -5.12
C ALA A 132 3.66 -15.03 -6.04
N VAL A 133 2.46 -15.39 -6.50
CA VAL A 133 1.60 -14.49 -7.31
C VAL A 133 1.24 -13.22 -6.53
N TRP A 134 0.82 -13.36 -5.27
CA TRP A 134 0.46 -12.20 -4.45
C TRP A 134 1.68 -11.36 -4.06
N TYR A 135 2.84 -11.97 -3.75
CA TYR A 135 4.09 -11.24 -3.55
C TYR A 135 4.51 -10.48 -4.81
N PHE A 136 4.33 -11.06 -5.99
CA PHE A 136 4.60 -10.36 -7.26
C PHE A 136 3.71 -9.13 -7.43
N GLN A 137 2.41 -9.24 -7.13
CA GLN A 137 1.49 -8.10 -7.20
C GLN A 137 1.88 -7.01 -6.21
N ALA A 138 2.14 -7.36 -4.95
CA ALA A 138 2.58 -6.41 -3.92
C ALA A 138 3.90 -5.72 -4.30
N ALA A 139 4.90 -6.49 -4.77
CA ALA A 139 6.20 -5.97 -5.20
C ALA A 139 6.07 -5.02 -6.39
N SER A 140 5.20 -5.36 -7.36
CA SER A 140 4.89 -4.53 -8.52
C SER A 140 4.17 -3.24 -8.13
N ALA A 141 3.34 -3.28 -7.10
CA ALA A 141 2.71 -2.12 -6.47
C ALA A 141 3.67 -1.31 -5.57
N GLY A 142 4.92 -1.76 -5.47
CA GLY A 142 5.96 -1.01 -4.80
C GLY A 142 6.27 -1.42 -3.36
N HIS A 143 5.72 -2.52 -2.87
CA HIS A 143 6.00 -3.03 -1.52
C HIS A 143 7.41 -3.63 -1.44
N ALA A 144 8.30 -3.00 -0.66
CA ALA A 144 9.72 -3.38 -0.61
C ALA A 144 9.96 -4.77 -0.01
N GLU A 145 9.27 -5.10 1.10
CA GLU A 145 9.37 -6.41 1.76
C GLU A 145 8.87 -7.53 0.83
N ALA A 146 7.77 -7.29 0.09
CA ALA A 146 7.27 -8.24 -0.89
C ALA A 146 8.28 -8.51 -2.02
N ALA A 147 8.96 -7.46 -2.50
CA ALA A 147 10.01 -7.61 -3.50
C ALA A 147 11.21 -8.40 -2.96
N TYR A 148 11.60 -8.17 -1.72
CA TYR A 148 12.65 -8.97 -1.06
C TYR A 148 12.25 -10.43 -0.94
N THR A 149 11.05 -10.71 -0.41
CA THR A 149 10.55 -12.08 -0.24
C THR A 149 10.42 -12.79 -1.58
N LEU A 150 9.91 -12.11 -2.61
CA LEU A 150 9.83 -12.68 -3.97
C LEU A 150 11.21 -13.06 -4.52
N GLY A 151 12.22 -12.23 -4.28
CA GLY A 151 13.62 -12.56 -4.61
C GLY A 151 14.10 -13.83 -3.93
N LEU A 152 13.74 -14.06 -2.67
CA LEU A 152 14.05 -15.29 -1.94
C LEU A 152 13.31 -16.51 -2.54
N LEU A 153 12.04 -16.34 -2.93
CA LEU A 153 11.26 -17.41 -3.59
C LEU A 153 11.90 -17.82 -4.91
N PHE A 154 12.39 -16.87 -5.72
CA PHE A 154 13.12 -17.18 -6.96
C PHE A 154 14.46 -17.86 -6.70
N LEU A 155 15.19 -17.56 -5.62
CA LEU A 155 16.41 -18.28 -5.26
C LEU A 155 16.13 -19.72 -4.82
N ALA A 156 15.01 -19.95 -4.16
CA ALA A 156 14.63 -21.23 -3.61
C ALA A 156 13.83 -22.12 -4.59
N GLY A 157 13.35 -21.57 -5.69
CA GLY A 157 12.40 -22.25 -6.58
C GLY A 157 11.06 -22.58 -5.90
N LYS A 158 10.66 -21.78 -4.91
CA LYS A 158 9.47 -22.05 -4.11
C LYS A 158 8.26 -21.31 -4.69
N GLY A 159 7.29 -22.05 -5.22
CA GLY A 159 6.12 -21.50 -5.93
C GLY A 159 6.42 -20.85 -7.28
N VAL A 160 7.69 -20.77 -7.66
CA VAL A 160 8.21 -20.27 -8.94
C VAL A 160 9.36 -21.15 -9.41
N ILE A 161 9.71 -21.07 -10.70
CA ILE A 161 10.93 -21.71 -11.20
C ILE A 161 12.15 -20.96 -10.64
N GLU A 162 13.17 -21.70 -10.13
CA GLU A 162 14.43 -21.11 -9.65
C GLU A 162 15.04 -20.21 -10.74
N ASP A 163 15.25 -18.95 -10.43
CA ASP A 163 15.90 -17.99 -11.33
C ASP A 163 16.67 -16.94 -10.53
N ARG A 164 18.00 -17.07 -10.54
CA ARG A 164 18.89 -16.14 -9.86
C ARG A 164 18.89 -14.74 -10.47
N THR A 165 18.60 -14.63 -11.75
CA THR A 165 18.56 -13.34 -12.44
C THR A 165 17.30 -12.56 -12.02
N GLU A 166 16.16 -13.23 -11.94
CA GLU A 166 14.94 -12.64 -11.39
C GLU A 166 15.12 -12.30 -9.92
N ALA A 167 15.74 -13.15 -9.12
CA ALA A 167 16.04 -12.83 -7.71
C ALA A 167 16.86 -11.55 -7.57
N VAL A 168 17.91 -11.38 -8.35
CA VAL A 168 18.72 -10.13 -8.39
C VAL A 168 17.86 -8.92 -8.74
N ARG A 169 16.97 -9.07 -9.72
CA ARG A 169 16.06 -7.99 -10.15
C ARG A 169 15.16 -7.54 -9.00
N TRP A 170 14.57 -8.47 -8.26
CA TRP A 170 13.67 -8.18 -7.16
C TRP A 170 14.40 -7.63 -5.93
N PHE A 171 15.59 -8.16 -5.59
CA PHE A 171 16.43 -7.58 -4.53
C PHE A 171 16.86 -6.15 -4.86
N ARG A 172 17.17 -5.85 -6.13
CA ARG A 172 17.49 -4.49 -6.56
C ARG A 172 16.30 -3.56 -6.40
N SER A 173 15.10 -4.01 -6.76
CA SER A 173 13.86 -3.26 -6.54
C SER A 173 13.63 -2.95 -5.07
N ALA A 174 13.76 -3.94 -4.17
CA ALA A 174 13.63 -3.74 -2.73
C ALA A 174 14.71 -2.81 -2.18
N SER A 175 15.98 -3.02 -2.57
CA SER A 175 17.11 -2.22 -2.14
C SER A 175 16.96 -0.74 -2.53
N SER A 176 16.46 -0.45 -3.73
CA SER A 176 16.20 0.93 -4.19
C SER A 176 15.15 1.66 -3.35
N LYS A 177 14.33 0.93 -2.61
CA LYS A 177 13.34 1.42 -1.66
C LYS A 177 13.83 1.44 -0.21
N GLY A 178 15.13 1.23 0.00
CA GLY A 178 15.76 1.30 1.31
C GLY A 178 15.75 0.01 2.13
N HIS A 179 15.31 -1.13 1.55
CA HIS A 179 15.31 -2.41 2.27
C HIS A 179 16.74 -2.91 2.50
N LEU A 180 17.18 -2.96 3.75
CA LEU A 180 18.57 -3.22 4.11
C LEU A 180 19.00 -4.68 3.82
N GLU A 181 18.15 -5.65 4.16
CA GLU A 181 18.42 -7.07 3.92
C GLU A 181 18.47 -7.37 2.42
N ALA A 182 17.63 -6.73 1.61
CA ALA A 182 17.66 -6.86 0.16
C ALA A 182 18.97 -6.33 -0.44
N ARG A 183 19.57 -5.28 0.14
CA ARG A 183 20.88 -4.77 -0.29
C ARG A 183 21.96 -5.83 -0.09
N LYS A 184 21.99 -6.50 1.06
CA LYS A 184 22.96 -7.57 1.35
C LYS A 184 22.72 -8.80 0.47
N ALA A 185 21.46 -9.17 0.27
CA ALA A 185 21.07 -10.28 -0.60
C ALA A 185 21.45 -10.01 -2.06
N LEU A 186 21.28 -8.79 -2.53
CA LEU A 186 21.66 -8.34 -3.87
C LEU A 186 23.16 -8.55 -4.12
N GLU A 187 24.02 -8.05 -3.23
CA GLU A 187 25.47 -8.20 -3.35
C GLU A 187 25.90 -9.68 -3.46
N THR A 188 25.26 -10.53 -2.66
CA THR A 188 25.53 -11.97 -2.65
C THR A 188 25.05 -12.66 -3.92
N ALA A 189 23.85 -12.34 -4.37
CA ALA A 189 23.24 -12.91 -5.57
C ALA A 189 23.98 -12.47 -6.84
N GLU A 190 24.39 -11.21 -6.97
CA GLU A 190 25.18 -10.70 -8.11
C GLU A 190 26.53 -11.41 -8.22
N LYS A 191 27.22 -11.64 -7.10
CA LYS A 191 28.47 -12.44 -7.08
C LYS A 191 28.25 -13.89 -7.54
N SER A 192 27.12 -14.49 -7.17
CA SER A 192 26.75 -15.84 -7.59
C SER A 192 26.45 -15.92 -9.10
N VAL A 193 25.67 -14.97 -9.64
CA VAL A 193 25.38 -14.89 -11.08
C VAL A 193 26.66 -14.67 -11.89
N ALA A 194 27.57 -13.82 -11.42
CA ALA A 194 28.84 -13.56 -12.09
C ALA A 194 29.75 -14.80 -12.16
N ARG A 195 29.75 -15.63 -11.11
CA ARG A 195 30.52 -16.90 -11.07
C ARG A 195 29.94 -17.99 -11.95
N GLY A 196 28.61 -17.99 -12.17
CA GLY A 196 27.92 -18.99 -13.01
C GLY A 196 28.01 -18.73 -14.53
N LYS A 197 28.54 -17.57 -14.96
CA LYS A 197 28.77 -17.32 -16.39
C LYS A 197 29.99 -18.11 -16.87
N PRO A 198 29.89 -18.96 -17.94
CA PRO A 198 31.05 -19.62 -18.50
C PRO A 198 32.07 -18.57 -18.93
N ARG A 199 33.35 -18.75 -18.52
CA ARG A 199 34.46 -17.92 -19.04
C ARG A 199 34.53 -18.18 -20.54
N ARG A 200 34.25 -17.15 -21.34
CA ARG A 200 34.48 -17.15 -22.80
C ARG A 200 35.97 -17.07 -23.08
#